data_2d89e7f02a8b39f5414da71af193b3d9
#
_entry.id   2d89e7f02a8b39f5414da71af193b3d9
#
_cell.length_a   1.000
_cell.length_b   1.000
_cell.length_c   1.000
_cell.angle_alpha   90.00
_cell.angle_beta   90.00
_cell.angle_gamma   90.00
#
_symmetry.space_group_name_H-M   'P 1'
#
loop_
_entity.id
_entity.type
_entity.pdbx_description
1 polymer ?
#
loop_
_entity_poly.entity_id
_entity_poly.type
_entity_poly.pdbx_seq_one_letter_code
_entity_poly.pdbx_strand_id
1 'polypeptide(L)'
;YGSYGSTINPRFSSVRLSLLDRGFVYAIAHIRGSQYLGRNWYEDGKMFKKKNTFWDFIDCGKFLAESNYADENNIYAMGGSAGGLLMGAVMNMEPALFKGIVAGVPFVDVVTTMLDDDIPLTTFEYDEWGNPNNKDSYEYMLSYSPYDQVEEKNYPALFITTGYHDSQVQYFEPAKWIAKLREKRTNKEPLLMYCNMDAGHGGASGRYEAYKETAMEYAFLIAMTERK
;
A
#
# COMPACT_ATOMS: atom_id res chain seq x y z
N TYR A 1 7.04 3.83 -0.30
CA TYR A 1 6.41 4.30 0.94
C TYR A 1 5.68 5.62 0.71
N GLY A 2 6.39 6.64 0.21
CA GLY A 2 5.82 7.90 -0.30
C GLY A 2 5.26 8.84 0.76
N SER A 3 5.73 8.78 2.00
CA SER A 3 5.24 9.62 3.10
C SER A 3 6.36 9.95 4.09
N TYR A 4 6.14 10.98 4.90
CA TYR A 4 7.02 11.43 5.99
C TYR A 4 8.45 11.79 5.54
N GLY A 5 8.68 12.03 4.27
CA GLY A 5 10.03 12.19 3.73
C GLY A 5 10.88 10.92 3.77
N SER A 6 10.27 9.78 4.09
CA SER A 6 10.99 8.51 4.23
C SER A 6 11.59 8.06 2.89
N THR A 7 12.87 7.72 2.89
CA THR A 7 13.61 7.29 1.70
C THR A 7 14.03 5.83 1.82
N ILE A 8 13.61 5.00 0.89
CA ILE A 8 14.00 3.60 0.82
C ILE A 8 15.22 3.47 -0.07
N ASN A 9 16.38 3.30 0.52
CA ASN A 9 17.61 3.11 -0.23
C ASN A 9 17.77 1.66 -0.70
N PRO A 10 18.35 1.44 -1.90
CA PRO A 10 18.70 0.10 -2.35
C PRO A 10 19.76 -0.50 -1.42
N ARG A 11 19.44 -1.68 -0.92
CA ARG A 11 20.34 -2.44 -0.03
C ARG A 11 20.18 -3.93 -0.29
N PHE A 12 21.20 -4.69 0.04
CA PHE A 12 21.11 -6.15 0.00
C PHE A 12 19.99 -6.66 0.92
N SER A 13 19.22 -7.61 0.43
CA SER A 13 18.16 -8.28 1.19
C SER A 13 18.18 -9.77 0.83
N SER A 14 18.48 -10.62 1.80
CA SER A 14 18.51 -12.07 1.61
C SER A 14 17.14 -12.64 1.23
N VAL A 15 16.07 -12.10 1.79
CA VAL A 15 14.71 -12.56 1.46
C VAL A 15 14.32 -12.23 0.02
N ARG A 16 14.78 -11.08 -0.50
CA ARG A 16 14.50 -10.64 -1.88
C ARG A 16 15.10 -11.58 -2.93
N LEU A 17 16.20 -12.25 -2.61
CA LEU A 17 16.80 -13.25 -3.50
C LEU A 17 15.79 -14.33 -3.92
N SER A 18 14.87 -14.70 -3.04
CA SER A 18 13.82 -15.67 -3.35
C SER A 18 12.93 -15.27 -4.55
N LEU A 19 12.63 -13.99 -4.72
CA LEU A 19 11.90 -13.49 -5.90
C LEU A 19 12.83 -13.39 -7.12
N LEU A 20 14.04 -12.87 -6.94
CA LEU A 20 14.99 -12.70 -8.03
C LEU A 20 15.38 -14.04 -8.68
N ASP A 21 15.59 -15.09 -7.87
CA ASP A 21 15.89 -16.46 -8.35
C ASP A 21 14.71 -17.07 -9.14
N ARG A 22 13.52 -16.49 -9.03
CA ARG A 22 12.32 -16.90 -9.76
C ARG A 22 11.99 -15.98 -10.94
N GLY A 23 12.93 -15.12 -11.33
CA GLY A 23 12.80 -14.27 -12.51
C GLY A 23 12.04 -12.95 -12.27
N PHE A 24 11.74 -12.59 -11.02
CA PHE A 24 11.19 -11.26 -10.74
C PHE A 24 12.26 -10.18 -10.89
N VAL A 25 11.88 -9.05 -11.42
CA VAL A 25 12.64 -7.79 -11.32
C VAL A 25 12.08 -7.00 -10.14
N TYR A 26 12.95 -6.55 -9.24
CA TYR A 26 12.57 -5.78 -8.08
C TYR A 26 12.93 -4.30 -8.27
N ALA A 27 11.93 -3.44 -8.26
CA ALA A 27 12.10 -2.00 -8.39
C ALA A 27 11.70 -1.25 -7.11
N ILE A 28 12.40 -0.17 -6.81
CA ILE A 28 12.05 0.75 -5.73
C ILE A 28 11.69 2.08 -6.38
N ALA A 29 10.44 2.50 -6.26
CA ALA A 29 9.98 3.78 -6.79
C ALA A 29 10.28 4.92 -5.79
N HIS A 30 11.13 5.86 -6.18
CA HIS A 30 11.49 7.03 -5.38
C HIS A 30 10.52 8.20 -5.65
N ILE A 31 9.29 7.99 -5.27
CA ILE A 31 8.14 8.88 -5.52
C ILE A 31 8.12 10.09 -4.61
N ARG A 32 7.36 11.13 -4.99
CA ARG A 32 7.08 12.30 -4.12
C ARG A 32 6.45 11.85 -2.80
N GLY A 33 6.69 12.62 -1.74
CA GLY A 33 6.41 12.20 -0.36
C GLY A 33 7.63 11.54 0.32
N SER A 34 8.65 11.10 -0.44
CA SER A 34 10.00 10.82 0.05
C SER A 34 10.91 12.04 -0.09
N GLN A 35 12.08 12.03 0.53
CA GLN A 35 13.10 13.07 0.34
C GLN A 35 14.23 12.64 -0.62
N TYR A 36 14.02 11.63 -1.45
CA TYR A 36 15.07 11.12 -2.34
C TYR A 36 15.68 12.21 -3.23
N LEU A 37 14.85 13.10 -3.76
CA LEU A 37 15.31 14.27 -4.54
C LEU A 37 15.28 15.58 -3.72
N GLY A 38 15.39 15.49 -2.39
CA GLY A 38 15.45 16.63 -1.50
C GLY A 38 14.10 17.02 -0.88
N ARG A 39 14.10 18.11 -0.09
CA ARG A 39 12.94 18.52 0.71
C ARG A 39 11.70 18.85 -0.14
N ASN A 40 11.87 19.51 -1.27
CA ASN A 40 10.76 19.86 -2.14
C ASN A 40 10.03 18.63 -2.68
N TRP A 41 10.75 17.51 -2.90
CA TRP A 41 10.17 16.23 -3.33
C TRP A 41 9.21 15.65 -2.29
N TYR A 42 9.52 15.84 -1.01
CA TYR A 42 8.61 15.51 0.09
C TYR A 42 7.41 16.45 0.14
N GLU A 43 7.65 17.79 0.15
CA GLU A 43 6.58 18.78 0.25
C GLU A 43 5.57 18.69 -0.90
N ASP A 44 5.99 18.22 -2.06
CA ASP A 44 5.13 18.01 -3.22
C ASP A 44 4.37 16.67 -3.20
N GLY A 45 4.49 15.89 -2.13
CA GLY A 45 3.81 14.60 -1.95
C GLY A 45 3.04 14.48 -0.63
N LYS A 46 2.73 15.59 0.06
CA LYS A 46 1.95 15.57 1.31
C LYS A 46 0.75 16.52 1.27
N MET A 47 -0.13 16.42 2.26
CA MET A 47 -1.33 17.26 2.40
C MET A 47 -2.09 17.36 1.06
N PHE A 48 -2.42 18.56 0.60
CA PHE A 48 -3.15 18.81 -0.65
C PHE A 48 -2.39 18.41 -1.94
N LYS A 49 -1.18 17.89 -1.81
CA LYS A 49 -0.38 17.36 -2.93
C LYS A 49 -0.19 15.85 -2.85
N LYS A 50 -0.85 15.17 -1.92
CA LYS A 50 -0.69 13.74 -1.67
C LYS A 50 -0.92 12.87 -2.91
N LYS A 51 -1.85 13.23 -3.76
CA LYS A 51 -2.12 12.48 -5.01
C LYS A 51 -0.92 12.41 -5.96
N ASN A 52 0.03 13.33 -5.88
CA ASN A 52 1.26 13.26 -6.65
C ASN A 52 2.07 11.98 -6.35
N THR A 53 2.07 11.53 -5.08
CA THR A 53 2.67 10.26 -4.68
C THR A 53 2.09 9.07 -5.46
N PHE A 54 0.78 9.07 -5.63
CA PHE A 54 0.07 7.97 -6.31
C PHE A 54 0.32 7.98 -7.81
N TRP A 55 0.26 9.16 -8.43
CA TRP A 55 0.56 9.32 -9.86
C TRP A 55 2.01 8.93 -10.18
N ASP A 56 2.97 9.36 -9.38
CA ASP A 56 4.36 8.99 -9.56
C ASP A 56 4.58 7.47 -9.52
N PHE A 57 3.87 6.77 -8.61
CA PHE A 57 3.98 5.31 -8.52
C PHE A 57 3.36 4.60 -9.72
N ILE A 58 2.21 5.08 -10.19
CA ILE A 58 1.56 4.57 -11.40
C ILE A 58 2.46 4.77 -12.61
N ASP A 59 3.05 5.96 -12.76
CA ASP A 59 3.96 6.28 -13.86
C ASP A 59 5.22 5.42 -13.81
N CYS A 60 5.76 5.12 -12.62
CA CYS A 60 6.86 4.16 -12.47
C CYS A 60 6.46 2.76 -12.97
N GLY A 61 5.25 2.28 -12.65
CA GLY A 61 4.76 1.00 -13.13
C GLY A 61 4.62 0.96 -14.65
N LYS A 62 4.04 2.00 -15.24
CA LYS A 62 3.94 2.15 -16.71
C LYS A 62 5.32 2.18 -17.37
N PHE A 63 6.24 2.95 -16.82
CA PHE A 63 7.62 3.02 -17.31
C PHE A 63 8.32 1.66 -17.35
N LEU A 64 8.14 0.83 -16.31
CA LEU A 64 8.75 -0.51 -16.27
C LEU A 64 8.25 -1.41 -17.41
N ALA A 65 6.95 -1.32 -17.75
CA ALA A 65 6.38 -2.04 -18.88
C ALA A 65 6.87 -1.50 -20.22
N GLU A 66 6.76 -0.19 -20.43
CA GLU A 66 7.17 0.48 -21.68
C GLU A 66 8.66 0.32 -21.98
N SER A 67 9.50 0.26 -20.95
CA SER A 67 10.96 0.07 -21.06
C SER A 67 11.37 -1.40 -21.10
N ASN A 68 10.43 -2.34 -21.17
CA ASN A 68 10.68 -3.79 -21.21
C ASN A 68 11.45 -4.33 -19.98
N TYR A 69 11.37 -3.67 -18.82
CA TYR A 69 11.86 -4.22 -17.56
C TYR A 69 10.88 -5.23 -16.97
N ALA A 70 9.60 -5.11 -17.29
CA ALA A 70 8.54 -6.02 -16.86
C ALA A 70 7.59 -6.31 -18.03
N ASP A 71 6.98 -7.49 -18.01
CA ASP A 71 5.81 -7.80 -18.83
C ASP A 71 4.62 -6.98 -18.31
N GLU A 72 3.94 -6.24 -19.18
CA GLU A 72 2.79 -5.38 -18.83
C GLU A 72 1.66 -6.13 -18.10
N ASN A 73 1.53 -7.44 -18.35
CA ASN A 73 0.54 -8.31 -17.72
C ASN A 73 1.02 -8.91 -16.39
N ASN A 74 2.25 -8.63 -15.96
CA ASN A 74 2.87 -9.21 -14.77
C ASN A 74 3.54 -8.15 -13.89
N ILE A 75 2.86 -7.02 -13.68
CA ILE A 75 3.30 -5.97 -12.75
C ILE A 75 2.64 -6.20 -11.40
N TYR A 76 3.44 -6.20 -10.35
CA TYR A 76 3.04 -6.38 -8.96
C TYR A 76 3.48 -5.18 -8.14
N ALA A 77 2.73 -4.87 -7.08
CA ALA A 77 3.07 -3.79 -6.17
C ALA A 77 3.06 -4.27 -4.72
N MET A 78 3.97 -3.71 -3.90
CA MET A 78 4.05 -4.00 -2.46
C MET A 78 4.24 -2.71 -1.68
N GLY A 79 3.54 -2.58 -0.57
CA GLY A 79 3.69 -1.44 0.34
C GLY A 79 3.05 -1.70 1.70
N GLY A 80 3.61 -1.11 2.76
CA GLY A 80 3.12 -1.28 4.13
C GLY A 80 2.82 0.05 4.82
N SER A 81 1.89 0.07 5.78
CA SER A 81 1.53 1.26 6.55
C SER A 81 1.06 2.40 5.65
N ALA A 82 1.73 3.56 5.64
CA ALA A 82 1.50 4.62 4.66
C ALA A 82 1.77 4.15 3.20
N GLY A 83 2.69 3.21 2.99
CA GLY A 83 2.84 2.51 1.71
C GLY A 83 1.65 1.59 1.40
N GLY A 84 0.90 1.15 2.39
CA GLY A 84 -0.38 0.46 2.24
C GLY A 84 -1.49 1.40 1.77
N LEU A 85 -1.52 2.66 2.24
CA LEU A 85 -2.35 3.71 1.66
C LEU A 85 -2.04 3.89 0.17
N LEU A 86 -0.75 3.99 -0.18
CA LEU A 86 -0.32 4.04 -1.57
C LEU A 86 -0.87 2.86 -2.38
N MET A 87 -0.77 1.63 -1.86
CA MET A 87 -1.29 0.43 -2.54
C MET A 87 -2.80 0.52 -2.78
N GLY A 88 -3.57 0.91 -1.78
CA GLY A 88 -5.02 1.06 -1.89
C GLY A 88 -5.42 2.17 -2.86
N ALA A 89 -4.73 3.31 -2.82
CA ALA A 89 -5.01 4.44 -3.71
C ALA A 89 -4.72 4.09 -5.19
N VAL A 90 -3.54 3.53 -5.51
CA VAL A 90 -3.20 3.18 -6.90
C VAL A 90 -4.07 2.05 -7.44
N MET A 91 -4.52 1.12 -6.57
CA MET A 91 -5.46 0.08 -6.94
C MET A 91 -6.83 0.64 -7.35
N ASN A 92 -7.30 1.72 -6.69
CA ASN A 92 -8.53 2.40 -7.07
C ASN A 92 -8.37 3.25 -8.33
N MET A 93 -7.20 3.90 -8.50
CA MET A 93 -6.93 4.84 -9.59
C MET A 93 -6.60 4.14 -10.92
N GLU A 94 -5.82 3.07 -10.87
CA GLU A 94 -5.34 2.34 -12.06
C GLU A 94 -5.36 0.82 -11.82
N PRO A 95 -6.54 0.22 -11.60
CA PRO A 95 -6.65 -1.19 -11.21
C PRO A 95 -6.11 -2.17 -12.26
N ALA A 96 -6.14 -1.80 -13.54
CA ALA A 96 -5.68 -2.65 -14.63
C ALA A 96 -4.15 -2.73 -14.76
N LEU A 97 -3.41 -1.81 -14.12
CA LEU A 97 -1.94 -1.78 -14.19
C LEU A 97 -1.30 -2.94 -13.43
N PHE A 98 -1.95 -3.39 -12.35
CA PHE A 98 -1.36 -4.37 -11.44
C PHE A 98 -2.08 -5.72 -11.55
N LYS A 99 -1.32 -6.80 -11.68
CA LYS A 99 -1.85 -8.17 -11.59
C LYS A 99 -2.11 -8.58 -10.14
N GLY A 100 -1.28 -8.13 -9.22
CA GLY A 100 -1.42 -8.41 -7.80
C GLY A 100 -0.75 -7.37 -6.92
N ILE A 101 -1.36 -7.15 -5.77
CA ILE A 101 -0.90 -6.16 -4.78
C ILE A 101 -0.76 -6.83 -3.42
N VAL A 102 0.34 -6.53 -2.72
CA VAL A 102 0.55 -6.87 -1.31
C VAL A 102 0.49 -5.60 -0.47
N ALA A 103 -0.43 -5.55 0.47
CA ALA A 103 -0.62 -4.43 1.37
C ALA A 103 -0.43 -4.87 2.84
N GLY A 104 0.71 -4.50 3.43
CA GLY A 104 1.01 -4.81 4.83
C GLY A 104 0.54 -3.72 5.78
N VAL A 105 -0.19 -4.08 6.85
CA VAL A 105 -0.70 -3.15 7.88
C VAL A 105 -1.22 -1.82 7.28
N PRO A 106 -2.08 -1.87 6.24
CA PRO A 106 -2.31 -0.73 5.36
C PRO A 106 -3.23 0.32 5.98
N PHE A 107 -2.81 1.58 5.90
CA PHE A 107 -3.58 2.76 6.29
C PHE A 107 -4.60 3.10 5.19
N VAL A 108 -5.81 2.54 5.26
CA VAL A 108 -6.78 2.56 4.15
C VAL A 108 -8.12 3.23 4.46
N ASP A 109 -8.42 3.52 5.71
CA ASP A 109 -9.62 4.27 6.13
C ASP A 109 -9.22 5.65 6.65
N VAL A 110 -8.63 6.44 5.75
CA VAL A 110 -7.93 7.69 6.09
C VAL A 110 -8.83 8.68 6.81
N VAL A 111 -10.04 8.89 6.31
CA VAL A 111 -10.96 9.90 6.87
C VAL A 111 -11.44 9.51 8.26
N THR A 112 -11.89 8.26 8.45
CA THR A 112 -12.39 7.80 9.74
C THR A 112 -11.30 7.83 10.79
N THR A 113 -10.10 7.33 10.47
CA THR A 113 -8.95 7.29 11.38
C THR A 113 -8.50 8.71 11.74
N MET A 114 -8.41 9.61 10.78
CA MET A 114 -7.97 10.99 11.04
C MET A 114 -9.04 11.86 11.73
N LEU A 115 -10.28 11.39 11.86
CA LEU A 115 -11.33 12.02 12.69
C LEU A 115 -11.38 11.48 14.12
N ASP A 116 -10.66 10.42 14.41
CA ASP A 116 -10.62 9.76 15.73
C ASP A 116 -9.39 10.22 16.52
N ASP A 117 -9.57 11.22 17.36
CA ASP A 117 -8.50 11.80 18.19
C ASP A 117 -8.04 10.85 19.32
N ASP A 118 -8.78 9.78 19.61
CA ASP A 118 -8.39 8.76 20.57
C ASP A 118 -7.31 7.82 20.02
N ILE A 119 -7.11 7.79 18.71
CA ILE A 119 -6.01 7.05 18.09
C ILE A 119 -4.69 7.81 18.31
N PRO A 120 -3.68 7.19 18.94
CA PRO A 120 -2.50 7.91 19.45
C PRO A 120 -1.71 8.74 18.43
N LEU A 121 -1.74 8.40 17.15
CA LEU A 121 -0.98 9.10 16.11
C LEU A 121 -1.78 10.20 15.41
N THR A 122 -3.12 10.15 15.44
CA THR A 122 -4.00 10.99 14.62
C THR A 122 -3.64 12.47 14.66
N THR A 123 -3.58 13.07 15.85
CA THR A 123 -3.34 14.51 15.98
C THR A 123 -1.93 14.92 15.58
N PHE A 124 -0.93 14.04 15.73
CA PHE A 124 0.46 14.27 15.32
C PHE A 124 0.64 14.24 13.81
N GLU A 125 -0.28 13.58 13.09
CA GLU A 125 -0.17 13.36 11.66
C GLU A 125 -0.95 14.37 10.80
N TYR A 126 -1.58 15.37 11.42
CA TYR A 126 -2.24 16.46 10.68
C TYR A 126 -1.30 17.23 9.74
N ASP A 127 0.00 17.27 10.04
CA ASP A 127 1.01 17.91 9.19
C ASP A 127 1.37 17.07 7.96
N GLU A 128 1.08 15.78 7.97
CA GLU A 128 1.32 14.87 6.83
C GLU A 128 0.08 14.76 5.95
N TRP A 129 -1.08 14.52 6.57
CA TRP A 129 -2.32 14.21 5.86
C TRP A 129 -3.28 15.39 5.71
N GLY A 130 -3.23 16.34 6.65
CA GLY A 130 -4.20 17.40 6.85
C GLY A 130 -5.14 17.11 8.03
N ASN A 131 -5.85 18.12 8.49
CA ASN A 131 -6.83 17.99 9.57
C ASN A 131 -8.25 17.89 8.99
N PRO A 132 -8.94 16.75 9.05
CA PRO A 132 -10.27 16.57 8.47
C PRO A 132 -11.40 17.32 9.20
N ASN A 133 -11.12 17.93 10.36
CA ASN A 133 -12.04 18.90 10.96
C ASN A 133 -12.16 20.19 10.14
N ASN A 134 -11.24 20.42 9.21
CA ASN A 134 -11.32 21.46 8.19
C ASN A 134 -11.93 20.89 6.91
N LYS A 135 -12.97 21.51 6.40
CA LYS A 135 -13.73 21.05 5.23
C LYS A 135 -12.83 20.71 4.03
N ASP A 136 -11.92 21.59 3.66
CA ASP A 136 -11.06 21.43 2.49
C ASP A 136 -10.15 20.19 2.64
N SER A 137 -9.58 19.99 3.85
CA SER A 137 -8.77 18.81 4.16
C SER A 137 -9.61 17.52 4.12
N TYR A 138 -10.80 17.56 4.70
CA TYR A 138 -11.75 16.44 4.67
C TYR A 138 -12.07 16.02 3.23
N GLU A 139 -12.50 16.97 2.40
CA GLU A 139 -12.86 16.69 1.00
C GLU A 139 -11.67 16.17 0.19
N TYR A 140 -10.48 16.70 0.46
CA TYR A 140 -9.27 16.24 -0.21
C TYR A 140 -8.87 14.82 0.21
N MET A 141 -8.87 14.52 1.52
CA MET A 141 -8.61 13.17 2.03
C MET A 141 -9.63 12.16 1.52
N LEU A 142 -10.92 12.51 1.57
CA LEU A 142 -12.00 11.68 1.05
C LEU A 142 -11.76 11.31 -0.41
N SER A 143 -11.22 12.23 -1.20
CA SER A 143 -10.99 12.04 -2.64
C SER A 143 -9.89 11.04 -2.99
N TYR A 144 -9.14 10.52 -2.01
CA TYR A 144 -8.13 9.48 -2.22
C TYR A 144 -8.16 8.35 -1.18
N SER A 145 -8.95 8.47 -0.11
CA SER A 145 -9.05 7.44 0.92
C SER A 145 -9.45 6.08 0.30
N PRO A 146 -8.61 5.05 0.39
CA PRO A 146 -8.85 3.79 -0.31
C PRO A 146 -10.19 3.15 0.00
N TYR A 147 -10.58 3.15 1.26
CA TYR A 147 -11.87 2.60 1.70
C TYR A 147 -13.05 3.36 1.07
N ASP A 148 -12.98 4.69 1.09
CA ASP A 148 -14.07 5.54 0.62
C ASP A 148 -14.23 5.49 -0.91
N GLN A 149 -13.12 5.35 -1.63
CA GLN A 149 -13.08 5.32 -3.10
C GLN A 149 -13.26 3.93 -3.72
N VAL A 150 -13.72 2.93 -2.94
CA VAL A 150 -14.09 1.62 -3.51
C VAL A 150 -15.38 1.75 -4.31
N GLU A 151 -15.31 1.38 -5.59
CA GLU A 151 -16.41 1.42 -6.56
C GLU A 151 -16.67 0.04 -7.18
N GLU A 152 -17.75 -0.09 -7.96
CA GLU A 152 -18.02 -1.29 -8.76
C GLU A 152 -17.08 -1.35 -9.96
N LYS A 153 -16.02 -2.14 -9.86
CA LYS A 153 -15.03 -2.34 -10.94
C LYS A 153 -14.24 -3.65 -10.75
N ASN A 154 -13.45 -4.00 -11.76
CA ASN A 154 -12.46 -5.05 -11.66
C ASN A 154 -11.28 -4.56 -10.80
N TYR A 155 -10.90 -5.34 -9.81
CA TYR A 155 -9.73 -5.08 -8.96
C TYR A 155 -8.66 -6.16 -9.19
N PRO A 156 -7.36 -5.83 -9.06
CA PRO A 156 -6.29 -6.82 -9.09
C PRO A 156 -6.42 -7.80 -7.92
N ALA A 157 -5.68 -8.89 -8.00
CA ALA A 157 -5.52 -9.77 -6.85
C ALA A 157 -4.88 -9.00 -5.69
N LEU A 158 -5.35 -9.23 -4.46
CA LEU A 158 -4.89 -8.51 -3.27
C LEU A 158 -4.58 -9.47 -2.13
N PHE A 159 -3.43 -9.30 -1.50
CA PHE A 159 -3.09 -9.92 -0.24
C PHE A 159 -2.78 -8.87 0.82
N ILE A 160 -3.50 -8.92 1.92
CA ILE A 160 -3.35 -8.03 3.07
C ILE A 160 -2.74 -8.80 4.22
N THR A 161 -1.75 -8.21 4.90
CA THR A 161 -1.27 -8.66 6.21
C THR A 161 -1.56 -7.59 7.25
N THR A 162 -1.97 -7.97 8.46
CA THR A 162 -2.20 -7.05 9.58
C THR A 162 -1.97 -7.74 10.92
N GLY A 163 -1.76 -6.97 11.98
CA GLY A 163 -1.63 -7.44 13.36
C GLY A 163 -2.86 -7.09 14.20
N TYR A 164 -3.36 -8.02 14.97
CA TYR A 164 -4.52 -7.79 15.84
C TYR A 164 -4.26 -6.71 16.90
N HIS A 165 -3.02 -6.63 17.39
CA HIS A 165 -2.56 -5.66 18.40
C HIS A 165 -1.89 -4.43 17.78
N ASP A 166 -2.18 -4.12 16.54
CA ASP A 166 -1.63 -2.94 15.88
C ASP A 166 -2.23 -1.67 16.50
N SER A 167 -1.37 -0.84 17.11
CA SER A 167 -1.74 0.41 17.77
C SER A 167 -1.56 1.65 16.86
N GLN A 168 -0.99 1.48 15.67
CA GLN A 168 -0.74 2.56 14.70
C GLN A 168 -1.80 2.56 13.60
N VAL A 169 -2.04 1.39 13.01
CA VAL A 169 -3.10 1.16 12.02
C VAL A 169 -3.94 -0.03 12.47
N GLN A 170 -5.10 0.24 13.02
CA GLN A 170 -5.94 -0.77 13.61
C GLN A 170 -6.37 -1.83 12.59
N TYR A 171 -6.37 -3.10 13.00
CA TYR A 171 -6.69 -4.25 12.15
C TYR A 171 -8.07 -4.14 11.47
N PHE A 172 -8.99 -3.39 12.02
CA PHE A 172 -10.32 -3.23 11.45
C PHE A 172 -10.35 -2.33 10.19
N GLU A 173 -9.36 -1.46 9.98
CA GLU A 173 -9.25 -0.69 8.73
C GLU A 173 -9.16 -1.61 7.51
N PRO A 174 -8.13 -2.46 7.39
CA PRO A 174 -8.06 -3.39 6.28
C PRO A 174 -9.18 -4.43 6.27
N ALA A 175 -9.72 -4.81 7.43
CA ALA A 175 -10.84 -5.74 7.51
C ALA A 175 -12.12 -5.16 6.87
N LYS A 176 -12.45 -3.91 7.17
CA LYS A 176 -13.57 -3.20 6.52
C LYS A 176 -13.33 -3.00 5.02
N TRP A 177 -12.11 -2.61 4.67
CA TRP A 177 -11.73 -2.37 3.29
C TRP A 177 -11.87 -3.62 2.41
N ILE A 178 -11.32 -4.76 2.83
CA ILE A 178 -11.45 -6.00 2.07
C ILE A 178 -12.91 -6.49 1.98
N ALA A 179 -13.72 -6.27 3.02
CA ALA A 179 -15.14 -6.60 3.00
C ALA A 179 -15.88 -5.78 1.93
N LYS A 180 -15.64 -4.46 1.88
CA LYS A 180 -16.20 -3.56 0.86
C LYS A 180 -15.73 -3.91 -0.56
N LEU A 181 -14.44 -4.23 -0.74
CA LEU A 181 -13.91 -4.71 -2.02
C LEU A 181 -14.59 -5.99 -2.49
N ARG A 182 -14.81 -6.96 -1.58
CA ARG A 182 -15.50 -8.21 -1.92
C ARG A 182 -16.94 -8.00 -2.33
N GLU A 183 -17.62 -7.00 -1.78
CA GLU A 183 -18.97 -6.59 -2.16
C GLU A 183 -18.99 -5.92 -3.52
N LYS A 184 -18.04 -5.03 -3.80
CA LYS A 184 -18.06 -4.11 -4.95
C LYS A 184 -17.32 -4.63 -6.19
N ARG A 185 -16.42 -5.57 -6.04
CA ARG A 185 -15.67 -6.09 -7.20
C ARG A 185 -16.58 -6.78 -8.21
N THR A 186 -16.27 -6.60 -9.49
CA THR A 186 -17.00 -7.21 -10.60
C THR A 186 -16.30 -8.46 -11.17
N ASN A 187 -15.07 -8.73 -10.74
CA ASN A 187 -14.27 -9.90 -11.10
C ASN A 187 -14.13 -10.90 -9.93
N LYS A 188 -13.36 -11.97 -10.14
CA LYS A 188 -13.15 -13.05 -9.15
C LYS A 188 -11.67 -13.19 -8.71
N GLU A 189 -10.88 -12.15 -8.90
CA GLU A 189 -9.48 -12.18 -8.47
C GLU A 189 -9.38 -12.40 -6.95
N PRO A 190 -8.35 -13.12 -6.44
CA PRO A 190 -8.21 -13.38 -5.02
C PRO A 190 -8.13 -12.09 -4.20
N LEU A 191 -8.97 -11.97 -3.18
CA LEU A 191 -8.90 -10.93 -2.16
C LEU A 191 -8.70 -11.64 -0.81
N LEU A 192 -7.45 -11.69 -0.36
CA LEU A 192 -7.01 -12.45 0.81
C LEU A 192 -6.55 -11.51 1.92
N MET A 193 -6.76 -11.93 3.17
CA MET A 193 -6.29 -11.21 4.35
C MET A 193 -5.79 -12.21 5.38
N TYR A 194 -4.61 -11.93 5.92
CA TYR A 194 -4.04 -12.61 7.08
C TYR A 194 -3.93 -11.62 8.24
N CYS A 195 -4.55 -11.96 9.37
CA CYS A 195 -4.40 -11.20 10.61
C CYS A 195 -3.57 -12.03 11.59
N ASN A 196 -2.39 -11.52 11.95
CA ASN A 196 -1.57 -12.15 13.00
C ASN A 196 -2.14 -11.77 14.36
N MET A 197 -2.69 -12.74 15.07
CA MET A 197 -3.39 -12.52 16.34
C MET A 197 -2.46 -12.15 17.51
N ASP A 198 -1.16 -12.38 17.36
CA ASP A 198 -0.14 -12.17 18.39
C ASP A 198 0.81 -10.98 18.06
N ALA A 199 0.60 -10.29 16.92
CA ALA A 199 1.46 -9.23 16.46
C ALA A 199 0.77 -7.85 16.45
N GLY A 200 1.61 -6.80 16.52
CA GLY A 200 1.24 -5.41 16.26
C GLY A 200 1.74 -4.91 14.91
N HIS A 201 1.99 -3.59 14.80
CA HIS A 201 2.38 -2.93 13.55
C HIS A 201 3.67 -3.48 12.90
N GLY A 202 4.61 -3.95 13.69
CA GLY A 202 5.87 -4.49 13.23
C GLY A 202 5.81 -5.94 12.71
N GLY A 203 4.64 -6.58 12.72
CA GLY A 203 4.49 -7.99 12.36
C GLY A 203 5.03 -8.94 13.44
N ALA A 204 5.28 -10.18 13.06
CA ALA A 204 5.78 -11.21 13.97
C ALA A 204 7.18 -10.86 14.50
N SER A 205 7.36 -10.99 15.82
CA SER A 205 8.67 -10.83 16.44
C SER A 205 9.53 -12.09 16.31
N GLY A 206 10.85 -11.88 16.13
CA GLY A 206 11.81 -12.96 15.90
C GLY A 206 12.10 -13.21 14.41
N ARG A 207 13.38 -13.44 14.12
CA ARG A 207 13.91 -13.55 12.74
C ARG A 207 13.14 -14.54 11.87
N TYR A 208 12.87 -15.72 12.39
CA TYR A 208 12.26 -16.80 11.59
C TYR A 208 10.76 -16.66 11.47
N GLU A 209 10.10 -16.06 12.44
CA GLU A 209 8.65 -15.80 12.36
C GLU A 209 8.36 -14.70 11.32
N ALA A 210 9.16 -13.64 11.27
CA ALA A 210 9.07 -12.61 10.23
C ALA A 210 9.24 -13.19 8.81
N TYR A 211 10.09 -14.22 8.65
CA TYR A 211 10.24 -14.89 7.36
C TYR A 211 9.00 -15.66 6.93
N LYS A 212 8.17 -16.13 7.84
CA LYS A 212 6.90 -16.78 7.49
C LYS A 212 5.92 -15.78 6.85
N GLU A 213 5.82 -14.57 7.39
CA GLU A 213 4.98 -13.51 6.82
C GLU A 213 5.49 -13.13 5.42
N THR A 214 6.78 -12.87 5.27
CA THR A 214 7.40 -12.63 3.95
C THR A 214 7.17 -13.79 2.98
N ALA A 215 7.24 -15.04 3.46
CA ALA A 215 7.00 -16.22 2.61
C ALA A 215 5.54 -16.30 2.13
N MET A 216 4.57 -15.90 2.94
CA MET A 216 3.16 -15.82 2.52
C MET A 216 2.96 -14.75 1.44
N GLU A 217 3.56 -13.58 1.60
CA GLU A 217 3.51 -12.51 0.61
C GLU A 217 4.11 -12.95 -0.73
N TYR A 218 5.29 -13.57 -0.69
CA TYR A 218 5.97 -14.06 -1.89
C TYR A 218 5.24 -15.24 -2.53
N ALA A 219 4.69 -16.15 -1.73
CA ALA A 219 3.87 -17.25 -2.24
C ALA A 219 2.64 -16.74 -2.99
N PHE A 220 1.99 -15.68 -2.46
CA PHE A 220 0.89 -15.02 -3.16
C PHE A 220 1.35 -14.45 -4.51
N LEU A 221 2.44 -13.69 -4.56
CA LEU A 221 2.95 -13.11 -5.80
C LEU A 221 3.29 -14.20 -6.83
N ILE A 222 3.98 -15.27 -6.41
CA ILE A 222 4.35 -16.39 -7.27
C ILE A 222 3.09 -17.09 -7.80
N ALA A 223 2.11 -17.37 -6.94
CA ALA A 223 0.85 -17.99 -7.37
C ALA A 223 0.10 -17.13 -8.40
N MET A 224 0.21 -15.80 -8.33
CA MET A 224 -0.41 -14.93 -9.33
C MET A 224 0.30 -14.96 -10.69
N THR A 225 1.59 -15.32 -10.76
CA THR A 225 2.27 -15.49 -12.06
C THR A 225 1.72 -16.68 -12.85
N GLU A 226 1.26 -17.71 -12.15
CA GLU A 226 0.74 -18.95 -12.75
C GLU A 226 -0.72 -18.83 -13.20
N ARG A 227 -1.45 -17.82 -12.77
CA ARG A 227 -2.84 -17.56 -13.16
C ARG A 227 -2.88 -16.91 -14.56
N LYS A 228 -3.65 -17.54 -15.44
CA LYS A 228 -3.95 -17.04 -16.80
C LYS A 228 -5.17 -16.15 -16.78
#